data_214e834c9a5e55e5acf57ab03cd4a475
#
_entry.id   214e834c9a5e55e5acf57ab03cd4a475
#
_cell.length_a   1.000
_cell.length_b   1.000
_cell.length_c   1.000
_cell.angle_alpha   90.00
_cell.angle_beta   90.00
_cell.angle_gamma   90.00
#
_symmetry.space_group_name_H-M   'P 1'
#
loop_
_entity.id
_entity.type
_entity.pdbx_description
1 polymer ?
#
loop_
_entity_poly.entity_id
_entity_poly.type
_entity_poly.pdbx_seq_one_letter_code
_entity_poly.pdbx_strand_id
1 'polypeptide(L)'
;MPSVLITGCDSGLGRAFAQQYAQAGWTVWATYRDVANAIADDRIVHLALDVTVFAQFDAVRAQVGATPIDLLISNAGIGLDVGQLGALQFDYVQRMLSVNLVGALKLVETFVDNVAASQIRRIVLVTSRMGSIESNLSGGHYGYRASKAGLNAVGRSLAIDLYRQGIALTMIHPGWVNTQGGSAQAPLSADDSVAAMRNTVARMGNHETGNFVSYDGRTLPW
;
A
#
# COMPACT_ATOMS: atom_id res chain seq x y z
N MET A 1 -15.41 -15.19 -7.60
CA MET A 1 -15.15 -14.44 -6.36
C MET A 1 -14.13 -13.37 -6.69
N PRO A 2 -14.27 -12.16 -6.16
CA PRO A 2 -13.26 -11.14 -6.39
C PRO A 2 -11.95 -11.48 -5.69
N SER A 3 -10.85 -10.92 -6.20
CA SER A 3 -9.50 -11.20 -5.72
C SER A 3 -8.74 -9.93 -5.34
N VAL A 4 -7.87 -10.03 -4.33
CA VAL A 4 -7.01 -8.93 -3.89
C VAL A 4 -5.59 -9.42 -3.67
N LEU A 5 -4.59 -8.66 -4.14
CA LEU A 5 -3.19 -8.87 -3.79
C LEU A 5 -2.72 -7.73 -2.87
N ILE A 6 -2.12 -8.09 -1.73
CA ILE A 6 -1.75 -7.15 -0.67
C ILE A 6 -0.29 -7.38 -0.27
N THR A 7 0.50 -6.30 -0.19
CA THR A 7 1.88 -6.40 0.29
C THR A 7 2.03 -6.05 1.76
N GLY A 8 2.94 -6.76 2.47
CA GLY A 8 3.28 -6.49 3.87
C GLY A 8 2.21 -6.92 4.86
N CYS A 9 1.76 -8.18 4.76
CA CYS A 9 0.72 -8.76 5.63
C CYS A 9 1.26 -9.35 6.93
N ASP A 10 2.54 -9.17 7.23
CA ASP A 10 3.17 -9.67 8.47
C ASP A 10 2.49 -9.13 9.74
N SER A 11 2.01 -7.89 9.71
CA SER A 11 1.43 -7.21 10.88
C SER A 11 0.57 -6.00 10.48
N GLY A 12 -0.01 -5.33 11.45
CA GLY A 12 -0.67 -4.02 11.33
C GLY A 12 -1.73 -3.96 10.25
N LEU A 13 -1.68 -2.92 9.41
CA LEU A 13 -2.68 -2.68 8.36
C LEU A 13 -2.75 -3.82 7.33
N GLY A 14 -1.60 -4.35 6.88
CA GLY A 14 -1.58 -5.41 5.89
C GLY A 14 -2.27 -6.68 6.39
N ARG A 15 -2.03 -7.05 7.66
CA ARG A 15 -2.71 -8.17 8.31
C ARG A 15 -4.22 -7.94 8.40
N ALA A 16 -4.63 -6.75 8.83
CA ALA A 16 -6.05 -6.39 8.93
C ALA A 16 -6.73 -6.37 7.55
N PHE A 17 -6.07 -5.87 6.49
CA PHE A 17 -6.57 -5.96 5.13
C PHE A 17 -6.80 -7.42 4.70
N ALA A 18 -5.80 -8.28 4.88
CA ALA A 18 -5.91 -9.68 4.48
C ALA A 18 -7.06 -10.39 5.19
N GLN A 19 -7.20 -10.20 6.51
CA GLN A 19 -8.27 -10.78 7.29
C GLN A 19 -9.65 -10.27 6.87
N GLN A 20 -9.82 -8.96 6.73
CA GLN A 20 -11.11 -8.37 6.40
C GLN A 20 -11.57 -8.68 4.96
N TYR A 21 -10.64 -8.79 3.98
CA TYR A 21 -11.01 -9.22 2.64
C TYR A 21 -11.35 -10.71 2.60
N ALA A 22 -10.62 -11.57 3.31
CA ALA A 22 -10.94 -12.98 3.45
C ALA A 22 -12.32 -13.20 4.10
N GLN A 23 -12.62 -12.49 5.18
CA GLN A 23 -13.94 -12.50 5.83
C GLN A 23 -15.08 -12.04 4.90
N ALA A 24 -14.79 -11.10 3.99
CA ALA A 24 -15.74 -10.62 2.99
C ALA A 24 -15.88 -11.57 1.77
N GLY A 25 -15.26 -12.74 1.79
CA GLY A 25 -15.38 -13.77 0.75
C GLY A 25 -14.49 -13.52 -0.49
N TRP A 26 -13.42 -12.70 -0.36
CA TRP A 26 -12.44 -12.50 -1.42
C TRP A 26 -11.35 -13.58 -1.38
N THR A 27 -10.82 -13.95 -2.54
CA THR A 27 -9.54 -14.64 -2.62
C THR A 27 -8.43 -13.64 -2.33
N VAL A 28 -7.59 -13.92 -1.33
CA VAL A 28 -6.54 -12.99 -0.89
C VAL A 28 -5.16 -13.56 -1.22
N TRP A 29 -4.38 -12.83 -2.02
CA TRP A 29 -2.96 -13.06 -2.23
C TRP A 29 -2.20 -12.15 -1.25
N ALA A 30 -1.74 -12.71 -0.13
CA ALA A 30 -1.09 -11.94 0.92
C ALA A 30 0.42 -12.19 0.92
N THR A 31 1.22 -11.10 0.85
CA THR A 31 2.67 -11.25 0.86
C THR A 31 3.24 -10.95 2.24
N TYR A 32 4.25 -11.73 2.61
CA TYR A 32 4.95 -11.69 3.88
C TYR A 32 6.47 -11.67 3.62
N ARG A 33 7.22 -10.96 4.44
CA ARG A 33 8.68 -11.13 4.48
C ARG A 33 9.04 -12.45 5.15
N ASP A 34 8.28 -12.82 6.16
CA ASP A 34 8.40 -14.10 6.85
C ASP A 34 7.03 -14.81 6.87
N VAL A 35 6.88 -15.84 6.05
CA VAL A 35 5.64 -16.64 5.97
C VAL A 35 5.32 -17.41 7.26
N ALA A 36 6.26 -17.53 8.19
CA ALA A 36 5.97 -18.09 9.52
C ALA A 36 4.94 -17.25 10.31
N ASN A 37 4.81 -15.96 9.95
CA ASN A 37 3.82 -15.05 10.52
C ASN A 37 2.47 -15.05 9.79
N ALA A 38 2.27 -15.96 8.84
CA ALA A 38 1.07 -15.98 8.00
C ALA A 38 -0.20 -16.26 8.82
N ILE A 39 -1.32 -15.75 8.30
CA ILE A 39 -2.65 -15.93 8.89
C ILE A 39 -3.19 -17.29 8.49
N ALA A 40 -3.60 -18.13 9.43
CA ALA A 40 -4.24 -19.41 9.13
C ALA A 40 -5.68 -19.16 8.63
N ASP A 41 -5.88 -19.10 7.31
CA ASP A 41 -7.19 -18.99 6.66
C ASP A 41 -7.07 -19.54 5.23
N ASP A 42 -7.90 -20.51 4.88
CA ASP A 42 -7.86 -21.22 3.59
C ASP A 42 -8.16 -20.32 2.38
N ARG A 43 -8.72 -19.13 2.60
CA ARG A 43 -8.97 -18.11 1.57
C ARG A 43 -7.77 -17.21 1.30
N ILE A 44 -6.70 -17.38 2.07
CA ILE A 44 -5.48 -16.57 1.96
C ILE A 44 -4.36 -17.42 1.38
N VAL A 45 -3.88 -17.03 0.21
CA VAL A 45 -2.67 -17.60 -0.40
C VAL A 45 -1.46 -16.82 0.12
N HIS A 46 -0.53 -17.54 0.74
CA HIS A 46 0.64 -16.94 1.38
C HIS A 46 1.82 -16.91 0.40
N LEU A 47 2.39 -15.73 0.21
CA LEU A 47 3.49 -15.48 -0.72
C LEU A 47 4.67 -14.86 0.01
N ALA A 48 5.87 -15.34 -0.23
CA ALA A 48 7.08 -14.72 0.31
C ALA A 48 7.52 -13.56 -0.59
N LEU A 49 7.61 -12.34 -0.01
CA LEU A 49 8.04 -11.15 -0.74
C LEU A 49 8.68 -10.10 0.18
N ASP A 50 9.97 -9.87 0.01
CA ASP A 50 10.59 -8.61 0.37
C ASP A 50 10.54 -7.68 -0.86
N VAL A 51 9.82 -6.57 -0.75
CA VAL A 51 9.60 -5.62 -1.87
C VAL A 51 10.89 -4.92 -2.34
N THR A 52 12.00 -5.10 -1.65
CA THR A 52 13.32 -4.60 -2.05
C THR A 52 14.13 -5.61 -2.86
N VAL A 53 13.68 -6.87 -2.94
CA VAL A 53 14.34 -7.96 -3.65
C VAL A 53 13.57 -8.29 -4.94
N PHE A 54 13.93 -7.63 -6.04
CA PHE A 54 13.14 -7.66 -7.28
C PHE A 54 12.96 -9.05 -7.88
N ALA A 55 13.95 -9.94 -7.73
CA ALA A 55 13.83 -11.33 -8.19
C ALA A 55 12.68 -12.10 -7.49
N GLN A 56 12.26 -11.69 -6.29
CA GLN A 56 11.12 -12.32 -5.62
C GLN A 56 9.78 -11.97 -6.27
N PHE A 57 9.68 -10.83 -6.96
CA PHE A 57 8.46 -10.50 -7.71
C PHE A 57 8.21 -11.49 -8.84
N ASP A 58 9.25 -11.99 -9.51
CA ASP A 58 9.11 -12.98 -10.57
C ASP A 58 8.57 -14.30 -10.01
N ALA A 59 9.02 -14.73 -8.83
CA ALA A 59 8.50 -15.91 -8.15
C ALA A 59 7.04 -15.75 -7.73
N VAL A 60 6.66 -14.57 -7.20
CA VAL A 60 5.26 -14.26 -6.85
C VAL A 60 4.39 -14.22 -8.12
N ARG A 61 4.88 -13.58 -9.19
CA ARG A 61 4.17 -13.52 -10.48
C ARG A 61 3.93 -14.92 -11.05
N ALA A 62 4.92 -15.82 -10.95
CA ALA A 62 4.76 -17.19 -11.40
C ALA A 62 3.66 -17.95 -10.62
N GLN A 63 3.51 -17.70 -9.32
CA GLN A 63 2.47 -18.31 -8.50
C GLN A 63 1.07 -17.74 -8.78
N VAL A 64 0.97 -16.42 -8.99
CA VAL A 64 -0.29 -15.75 -9.36
C VAL A 64 -0.71 -16.11 -10.78
N GLY A 65 0.25 -16.31 -11.68
CA GLY A 65 0.02 -16.62 -13.08
C GLY A 65 -0.81 -15.56 -13.80
N ALA A 66 -1.74 -15.98 -14.64
CA ALA A 66 -2.64 -15.11 -15.37
C ALA A 66 -3.94 -14.76 -14.58
N THR A 67 -4.01 -15.08 -13.29
CA THR A 67 -5.20 -14.84 -12.48
C THR A 67 -5.52 -13.34 -12.45
N PRO A 68 -6.75 -12.91 -12.79
CA PRO A 68 -7.14 -11.51 -12.67
C PRO A 68 -7.09 -11.04 -11.21
N ILE A 69 -6.57 -9.83 -10.99
CA ILE A 69 -6.50 -9.19 -9.66
C ILE A 69 -7.45 -7.99 -9.67
N ASP A 70 -8.56 -8.09 -8.97
CA ASP A 70 -9.57 -7.04 -8.90
C ASP A 70 -9.08 -5.81 -8.14
N LEU A 71 -8.25 -6.03 -7.12
CA LEU A 71 -7.69 -4.99 -6.29
C LEU A 71 -6.22 -5.28 -5.95
N LEU A 72 -5.33 -4.36 -6.29
CA LEU A 72 -3.92 -4.40 -5.92
C LEU A 72 -3.64 -3.38 -4.82
N ILE A 73 -3.17 -3.83 -3.65
CA ILE A 73 -2.88 -2.96 -2.50
C ILE A 73 -1.37 -2.96 -2.21
N SER A 74 -0.72 -1.85 -2.51
CA SER A 74 0.64 -1.58 -2.04
C SER A 74 0.59 -1.04 -0.62
N ASN A 75 0.78 -1.93 0.36
CA ASN A 75 0.74 -1.57 1.78
C ASN A 75 2.12 -1.70 2.45
N ALA A 76 3.01 -2.56 1.96
CA ALA A 76 4.36 -2.70 2.53
C ALA A 76 5.02 -1.34 2.70
N GLY A 77 5.48 -1.06 3.89
CA GLY A 77 6.10 0.21 4.22
C GLY A 77 6.79 0.19 5.57
N ILE A 78 7.78 1.04 5.72
CA ILE A 78 8.50 1.27 6.97
C ILE A 78 8.51 2.76 7.31
N GLY A 79 8.40 3.05 8.61
CA GLY A 79 8.62 4.38 9.16
C GLY A 79 9.67 4.27 10.24
N LEU A 80 10.79 4.94 10.07
CA LEU A 80 11.90 4.95 11.01
C LEU A 80 12.28 6.40 11.33
N ASP A 81 12.69 6.62 12.55
CA ASP A 81 13.38 7.87 12.88
C ASP A 81 14.80 7.78 12.31
N VAL A 82 15.15 8.73 11.47
CA VAL A 82 16.46 8.80 10.82
C VAL A 82 17.38 9.82 11.46
N GLY A 83 17.02 10.32 12.63
CA GLY A 83 17.76 11.35 13.34
C GLY A 83 17.41 12.77 12.88
N GLN A 84 18.06 13.74 13.54
CA GLN A 84 17.89 15.17 13.26
C GLN A 84 18.87 15.63 12.17
N LEU A 85 18.60 16.81 11.61
CA LEU A 85 19.52 17.44 10.66
C LEU A 85 20.92 17.59 11.27
N GLY A 86 21.92 17.10 10.56
CA GLY A 86 23.31 17.01 11.05
C GLY A 86 23.71 15.65 11.61
N ALA A 87 22.74 14.75 11.88
CA ALA A 87 22.99 13.38 12.37
C ALA A 87 22.08 12.35 11.69
N LEU A 88 21.77 12.56 10.42
CA LEU A 88 20.88 11.69 9.66
C LEU A 88 21.55 10.35 9.32
N GLN A 89 20.79 9.27 9.47
CA GLN A 89 21.20 7.93 9.09
C GLN A 89 20.76 7.65 7.64
N PHE A 90 21.60 7.95 6.68
CA PHE A 90 21.26 7.88 5.25
C PHE A 90 20.90 6.47 4.76
N ASP A 91 21.47 5.42 5.35
CA ASP A 91 21.10 4.03 5.02
C ASP A 91 19.62 3.77 5.29
N TYR A 92 19.08 4.30 6.39
CA TYR A 92 17.64 4.21 6.68
C TYR A 92 16.80 5.07 5.73
N VAL A 93 17.32 6.24 5.33
CA VAL A 93 16.65 7.06 4.30
C VAL A 93 16.54 6.29 2.99
N GLN A 94 17.63 5.69 2.52
CA GLN A 94 17.66 4.86 1.31
C GLN A 94 16.73 3.66 1.43
N ARG A 95 16.73 2.99 2.58
CA ARG A 95 15.85 1.85 2.83
C ARG A 95 14.37 2.25 2.78
N MET A 96 13.99 3.39 3.35
CA MET A 96 12.61 3.90 3.24
C MET A 96 12.21 4.21 1.80
N LEU A 97 13.09 4.81 1.01
CA LEU A 97 12.84 5.03 -0.42
C LEU A 97 12.68 3.70 -1.17
N SER A 98 13.55 2.73 -0.89
CA SER A 98 13.51 1.41 -1.54
C SER A 98 12.20 0.67 -1.22
N VAL A 99 11.78 0.64 0.05
CA VAL A 99 10.56 -0.09 0.47
C VAL A 99 9.31 0.68 0.07
N ASN A 100 9.21 1.95 0.50
CA ASN A 100 7.94 2.70 0.43
C ASN A 100 7.61 3.23 -0.97
N LEU A 101 8.62 3.43 -1.81
CA LEU A 101 8.47 4.03 -3.13
C LEU A 101 8.82 3.04 -4.25
N VAL A 102 10.07 2.56 -4.30
CA VAL A 102 10.54 1.74 -5.42
C VAL A 102 9.87 0.37 -5.43
N GLY A 103 9.72 -0.27 -4.26
CA GLY A 103 8.99 -1.53 -4.13
C GLY A 103 7.50 -1.41 -4.51
N ALA A 104 6.87 -0.29 -4.19
CA ALA A 104 5.49 -0.02 -4.59
C ALA A 104 5.35 0.14 -6.11
N LEU A 105 6.29 0.86 -6.75
CA LEU A 105 6.31 1.00 -8.20
C LEU A 105 6.55 -0.36 -8.88
N LYS A 106 7.51 -1.16 -8.38
CA LYS A 106 7.78 -2.50 -8.89
C LYS A 106 6.57 -3.43 -8.77
N LEU A 107 5.82 -3.34 -7.68
CA LEU A 107 4.57 -4.09 -7.51
C LEU A 107 3.58 -3.78 -8.62
N VAL A 108 3.31 -2.50 -8.88
CA VAL A 108 2.36 -2.10 -9.94
C VAL A 108 2.85 -2.55 -11.30
N GLU A 109 4.14 -2.32 -11.64
CA GLU A 109 4.73 -2.77 -12.90
C GLU A 109 4.57 -4.29 -13.10
N THR A 110 4.76 -5.09 -12.04
CA THR A 110 4.68 -6.55 -12.12
C THR A 110 3.26 -7.06 -12.37
N PHE A 111 2.24 -6.44 -11.77
CA PHE A 111 0.87 -6.97 -11.74
C PHE A 111 -0.16 -6.14 -12.52
N VAL A 112 0.25 -5.10 -13.22
CA VAL A 112 -0.67 -4.24 -13.98
C VAL A 112 -1.51 -5.02 -14.99
N ASP A 113 -0.94 -6.01 -15.68
CA ASP A 113 -1.66 -6.84 -16.64
C ASP A 113 -2.74 -7.69 -15.96
N ASN A 114 -2.45 -8.24 -14.75
CA ASN A 114 -3.43 -8.97 -13.96
C ASN A 114 -4.58 -8.07 -13.52
N VAL A 115 -4.28 -6.80 -13.15
CA VAL A 115 -5.32 -5.82 -12.81
C VAL A 115 -6.13 -5.43 -14.04
N ALA A 116 -5.49 -5.21 -15.18
CA ALA A 116 -6.19 -4.88 -16.43
C ALA A 116 -7.12 -6.01 -16.90
N ALA A 117 -6.77 -7.28 -16.64
CA ALA A 117 -7.58 -8.44 -16.95
C ALA A 117 -8.81 -8.61 -16.04
N SER A 118 -8.91 -7.88 -14.94
CA SER A 118 -10.00 -7.99 -13.97
C SER A 118 -11.24 -7.14 -14.35
N GLN A 119 -12.32 -7.29 -13.59
CA GLN A 119 -13.53 -6.49 -13.78
C GLN A 119 -13.52 -5.19 -12.96
N ILE A 120 -12.91 -5.21 -11.77
CA ILE A 120 -12.92 -4.07 -10.84
C ILE A 120 -11.80 -3.07 -11.16
N ARG A 121 -10.61 -3.55 -11.55
CA ARG A 121 -9.48 -2.76 -12.05
C ARG A 121 -9.05 -1.64 -11.10
N ARG A 122 -8.71 -1.98 -9.86
CA ARG A 122 -8.30 -0.99 -8.85
C ARG A 122 -6.90 -1.22 -8.30
N ILE A 123 -6.20 -0.11 -8.08
CA ILE A 123 -4.91 -0.06 -7.40
C ILE A 123 -5.01 0.93 -6.23
N VAL A 124 -4.53 0.52 -5.08
CA VAL A 124 -4.44 1.35 -3.87
C VAL A 124 -3.00 1.42 -3.41
N LEU A 125 -2.48 2.62 -3.29
CA LEU A 125 -1.18 2.89 -2.68
C LEU A 125 -1.40 3.45 -1.27
N VAL A 126 -1.02 2.68 -0.24
CA VAL A 126 -1.09 3.15 1.15
C VAL A 126 0.05 4.12 1.40
N THR A 127 -0.30 5.39 1.42
CA THR A 127 0.63 6.50 1.63
C THR A 127 0.52 7.08 3.04
N SER A 128 0.76 8.36 3.22
CA SER A 128 0.64 9.08 4.49
C SER A 128 0.34 10.56 4.26
N ARG A 129 -0.39 11.20 5.19
CA ARG A 129 -0.48 12.67 5.22
C ARG A 129 0.90 13.32 5.32
N MET A 130 1.89 12.62 5.87
CA MET A 130 3.28 13.09 5.88
C MET A 130 3.92 13.15 4.50
N GLY A 131 3.32 12.55 3.47
CA GLY A 131 3.68 12.73 2.06
C GLY A 131 3.14 14.01 1.43
N SER A 132 2.28 14.76 2.13
CA SER A 132 1.86 16.09 1.72
C SER A 132 2.95 17.12 2.00
N ILE A 133 3.38 17.85 0.97
CA ILE A 133 4.34 18.94 1.10
C ILE A 133 3.67 20.14 1.77
N GLU A 134 2.44 20.45 1.35
CA GLU A 134 1.65 21.56 1.88
C GLU A 134 1.30 21.37 3.36
N SER A 135 0.98 20.16 3.79
CA SER A 135 0.67 19.86 5.19
C SER A 135 1.90 19.78 6.11
N ASN A 136 3.11 19.99 5.60
CA ASN A 136 4.33 19.92 6.39
C ASN A 136 4.62 21.20 7.16
N LEU A 137 4.06 21.32 8.35
CA LEU A 137 4.27 22.47 9.24
C LEU A 137 5.28 22.20 10.37
N SER A 138 5.77 20.97 10.52
CA SER A 138 6.63 20.56 11.64
C SER A 138 8.07 20.23 11.26
N GLY A 139 8.36 20.01 9.97
CA GLY A 139 9.67 19.51 9.53
C GLY A 139 9.97 18.09 10.01
N GLY A 140 11.25 17.70 10.03
CA GLY A 140 11.71 16.38 10.47
C GLY A 140 11.26 15.23 9.57
N HIS A 141 11.52 14.00 10.00
CA HIS A 141 11.13 12.77 9.31
C HIS A 141 11.49 12.74 7.81
N TYR A 142 12.66 13.28 7.46
CA TYR A 142 13.07 13.57 6.09
C TYR A 142 12.90 12.37 5.14
N GLY A 143 13.40 11.20 5.51
CA GLY A 143 13.32 10.00 4.68
C GLY A 143 11.89 9.49 4.51
N TYR A 144 11.09 9.50 5.58
CA TYR A 144 9.70 9.06 5.51
C TYR A 144 8.85 10.00 4.67
N ARG A 145 8.95 11.32 4.92
CA ARG A 145 8.24 12.32 4.12
C ARG A 145 8.62 12.23 2.65
N ALA A 146 9.92 12.18 2.33
CA ALA A 146 10.41 12.05 0.96
C ALA A 146 9.88 10.78 0.29
N SER A 147 9.90 9.64 0.98
CA SER A 147 9.39 8.37 0.43
C SER A 147 7.89 8.41 0.14
N LYS A 148 7.08 9.02 1.01
CA LYS A 148 5.63 9.11 0.83
C LYS A 148 5.21 10.21 -0.15
N ALA A 149 5.94 11.33 -0.23
CA ALA A 149 5.76 12.34 -1.27
C ALA A 149 6.13 11.78 -2.65
N GLY A 150 7.25 11.04 -2.75
CA GLY A 150 7.63 10.32 -3.96
C GLY A 150 6.59 9.29 -4.38
N LEU A 151 6.04 8.52 -3.43
CA LEU A 151 4.95 7.58 -3.71
C LEU A 151 3.69 8.28 -4.23
N ASN A 152 3.34 9.45 -3.70
CA ASN A 152 2.23 10.27 -4.20
C ASN A 152 2.50 10.75 -5.65
N ALA A 153 3.71 11.22 -5.95
CA ALA A 153 4.10 11.65 -7.30
C ALA A 153 4.04 10.49 -8.31
N VAL A 154 4.59 9.33 -7.94
CA VAL A 154 4.52 8.10 -8.77
C VAL A 154 3.08 7.64 -8.93
N GLY A 155 2.29 7.64 -7.86
CA GLY A 155 0.87 7.28 -7.91
C GLY A 155 0.07 8.17 -8.85
N ARG A 156 0.36 9.48 -8.88
CA ARG A 156 -0.28 10.42 -9.82
C ARG A 156 0.10 10.10 -11.27
N SER A 157 1.36 9.82 -11.55
CA SER A 157 1.82 9.43 -12.90
C SER A 157 1.16 8.13 -13.35
N LEU A 158 1.19 7.09 -12.51
CA LEU A 158 0.55 5.81 -12.80
C LEU A 158 -0.96 5.96 -13.06
N ALA A 159 -1.65 6.80 -12.30
CA ALA A 159 -3.09 7.04 -12.50
C ALA A 159 -3.38 7.63 -13.90
N ILE A 160 -2.50 8.50 -14.40
CA ILE A 160 -2.62 9.08 -15.74
C ILE A 160 -2.34 8.02 -16.82
N ASP A 161 -1.24 7.29 -16.67
CA ASP A 161 -0.82 6.28 -17.65
C ASP A 161 -1.81 5.13 -17.78
N LEU A 162 -2.41 4.71 -16.66
CA LEU A 162 -3.31 3.56 -16.58
C LEU A 162 -4.79 3.92 -16.85
N TYR A 163 -5.12 5.21 -16.95
CA TYR A 163 -6.49 5.66 -17.16
C TYR A 163 -7.16 5.05 -18.40
N ARG A 164 -6.41 4.99 -19.52
CA ARG A 164 -6.91 4.42 -20.78
C ARG A 164 -7.17 2.90 -20.71
N GLN A 165 -6.56 2.22 -19.75
CA GLN A 165 -6.80 0.80 -19.48
C GLN A 165 -8.01 0.57 -18.56
N GLY A 166 -8.67 1.65 -18.14
CA GLY A 166 -9.81 1.62 -17.21
C GLY A 166 -9.39 1.28 -15.77
N ILE A 167 -8.11 1.40 -15.42
CA ILE A 167 -7.62 1.13 -14.07
C ILE A 167 -7.70 2.41 -13.24
N ALA A 168 -8.42 2.34 -12.11
CA ALA A 168 -8.48 3.42 -11.13
C ALA A 168 -7.42 3.23 -10.05
N LEU A 169 -6.59 4.27 -9.82
CA LEU A 169 -5.55 4.26 -8.80
C LEU A 169 -5.79 5.37 -7.76
N THR A 170 -5.67 5.01 -6.50
CA THR A 170 -5.89 5.92 -5.36
C THR A 170 -4.70 5.87 -4.41
N MET A 171 -4.22 7.04 -3.98
CA MET A 171 -3.28 7.21 -2.87
C MET A 171 -4.09 7.45 -1.59
N ILE A 172 -3.96 6.55 -0.59
CA ILE A 172 -4.76 6.63 0.63
C ILE A 172 -3.90 6.75 1.88
N HIS A 173 -4.22 7.74 2.72
CA HIS A 173 -3.65 7.88 4.06
C HIS A 173 -4.51 7.10 5.06
N PRO A 174 -3.93 6.15 5.82
CA PRO A 174 -4.68 5.27 6.72
C PRO A 174 -5.16 5.93 8.02
N GLY A 175 -4.83 7.20 8.25
CA GLY A 175 -5.02 7.86 9.54
C GLY A 175 -3.78 7.70 10.45
N TRP A 176 -3.90 8.15 11.69
CA TRP A 176 -2.89 7.89 12.71
C TRP A 176 -3.27 6.60 13.45
N VAL A 177 -2.59 5.52 13.06
CA VAL A 177 -2.96 4.14 13.40
C VAL A 177 -1.99 3.54 14.41
N ASN A 178 -2.54 2.88 15.42
CA ASN A 178 -1.78 2.09 16.38
C ASN A 178 -1.31 0.79 15.70
N THR A 179 -0.04 0.74 15.34
CA THR A 179 0.61 -0.44 14.74
C THR A 179 2.02 -0.60 15.33
N GLN A 180 2.63 -1.76 15.14
CA GLN A 180 4.01 -2.01 15.58
C GLN A 180 5.05 -1.04 14.97
N GLY A 181 4.75 -0.47 13.79
CA GLY A 181 5.58 0.57 13.14
C GLY A 181 5.07 2.00 13.34
N GLY A 182 4.00 2.18 14.13
CA GLY A 182 3.35 3.46 14.44
C GLY A 182 3.47 3.80 15.93
N SER A 183 2.67 4.76 16.38
CA SER A 183 2.61 5.16 17.79
C SER A 183 1.57 4.33 18.55
N ALA A 184 1.94 3.79 19.72
CA ALA A 184 0.97 3.16 20.64
C ALA A 184 -0.10 4.14 21.16
N GLN A 185 0.14 5.44 21.03
CA GLN A 185 -0.79 6.51 21.42
C GLN A 185 -1.78 6.87 20.30
N ALA A 186 -1.66 6.24 19.12
CA ALA A 186 -2.54 6.53 18.00
C ALA A 186 -3.99 6.11 18.33
N PRO A 187 -4.99 6.96 18.04
CA PRO A 187 -6.37 6.72 18.45
C PRO A 187 -7.09 5.68 17.58
N LEU A 188 -6.57 5.37 16.39
CA LEU A 188 -7.24 4.50 15.44
C LEU A 188 -6.64 3.10 15.47
N SER A 189 -7.45 2.07 15.58
CA SER A 189 -7.00 0.69 15.44
C SER A 189 -6.70 0.36 13.96
N ALA A 190 -5.89 -0.68 13.72
CA ALA A 190 -5.64 -1.16 12.36
C ALA A 190 -6.94 -1.63 11.69
N ASP A 191 -7.81 -2.30 12.46
CA ASP A 191 -9.09 -2.82 11.96
C ASP A 191 -10.05 -1.70 11.56
N ASP A 192 -10.21 -0.66 12.39
CA ASP A 192 -11.08 0.48 12.08
C ASP A 192 -10.56 1.27 10.87
N SER A 193 -9.24 1.49 10.83
CA SER A 193 -8.60 2.14 9.70
C SER A 193 -8.86 1.39 8.38
N VAL A 194 -8.65 0.08 8.40
CA VAL A 194 -8.84 -0.77 7.21
C VAL A 194 -10.31 -0.83 6.83
N ALA A 195 -11.24 -0.97 7.77
CA ALA A 195 -12.67 -0.95 7.48
C ALA A 195 -13.09 0.35 6.79
N ALA A 196 -12.60 1.49 7.27
CA ALA A 196 -12.88 2.80 6.67
C ALA A 196 -12.23 2.95 5.28
N MET A 197 -10.96 2.53 5.10
CA MET A 197 -10.30 2.56 3.79
C MET A 197 -11.01 1.66 2.77
N ARG A 198 -11.44 0.46 3.14
CA ARG A 198 -12.22 -0.44 2.28
C ARG A 198 -13.52 0.21 1.82
N ASN A 199 -14.25 0.84 2.74
CA ASN A 199 -15.47 1.58 2.43
C ASN A 199 -15.21 2.76 1.47
N THR A 200 -14.11 3.48 1.67
CA THR A 200 -13.70 4.58 0.80
C THR A 200 -13.38 4.06 -0.60
N VAL A 201 -12.53 3.04 -0.72
CA VAL A 201 -12.14 2.43 -1.99
C VAL A 201 -13.34 1.85 -2.74
N ALA A 202 -14.30 1.22 -2.03
CA ALA A 202 -15.49 0.65 -2.65
C ALA A 202 -16.41 1.70 -3.27
N ARG A 203 -16.46 2.91 -2.70
CA ARG A 203 -17.33 4.02 -3.17
C ARG A 203 -16.70 4.87 -4.27
N MET A 204 -15.35 4.87 -4.39
CA MET A 204 -14.67 5.70 -5.39
C MET A 204 -14.96 5.21 -6.81
N GLY A 205 -15.39 6.11 -7.67
CA GLY A 205 -15.56 5.87 -9.09
C GLY A 205 -14.26 5.96 -9.89
N ASN A 206 -14.27 5.47 -11.13
CA ASN A 206 -13.08 5.54 -12.01
C ASN A 206 -12.65 6.97 -12.34
N HIS A 207 -13.57 7.92 -12.28
CA HIS A 207 -13.31 9.36 -12.50
C HIS A 207 -12.51 10.00 -11.35
N GLU A 208 -12.41 9.34 -10.20
CA GLU A 208 -11.64 9.78 -9.03
C GLU A 208 -10.21 9.23 -9.01
N THR A 209 -9.76 8.64 -10.14
CA THR A 209 -8.38 8.12 -10.24
C THR A 209 -7.34 9.22 -10.04
N GLY A 210 -6.27 8.90 -9.37
CA GLY A 210 -5.17 9.84 -9.08
C GLY A 210 -5.43 10.79 -7.92
N ASN A 211 -6.45 10.54 -7.09
CA ASN A 211 -6.71 11.35 -5.90
C ASN A 211 -5.86 10.87 -4.71
N PHE A 212 -5.45 11.85 -3.90
CA PHE A 212 -4.84 11.61 -2.59
C PHE A 212 -5.89 11.88 -1.51
N VAL A 213 -6.27 10.83 -0.79
CA VAL A 213 -7.38 10.89 0.17
C VAL A 213 -7.00 10.32 1.54
N SER A 214 -7.74 10.70 2.56
CA SER A 214 -7.70 10.09 3.89
C SER A 214 -8.56 8.82 3.92
N TYR A 215 -8.37 7.97 4.93
CA TYR A 215 -9.12 6.72 5.15
C TYR A 215 -10.64 6.91 5.14
N ASP A 216 -11.12 8.08 5.50
CA ASP A 216 -12.54 8.46 5.51
C ASP A 216 -13.06 9.10 4.21
N GLY A 217 -12.20 9.16 3.18
CA GLY A 217 -12.54 9.66 1.84
C GLY A 217 -12.33 11.17 1.64
N ARG A 218 -11.89 11.92 2.66
CA ARG A 218 -11.60 13.34 2.49
C ARG A 218 -10.34 13.53 1.63
N THR A 219 -10.41 14.41 0.64
CA THR A 219 -9.24 14.81 -0.16
C THR A 219 -8.18 15.47 0.72
N LEU A 220 -6.94 15.12 0.49
CA LEU A 220 -5.77 15.71 1.16
C LEU A 220 -4.99 16.60 0.18
N PRO A 221 -4.37 17.68 0.67
CA PRO A 221 -3.47 18.49 -0.15
C PRO A 221 -2.17 17.74 -0.46
N TRP A 222 -1.54 18.11 -1.58
CA TRP A 222 -0.28 17.51 -2.04
C TRP A 222 0.97 17.94 -1.27
#